data_ba5f6c00369b8da8860e373094629a48
#
_entry.id   ba5f6c00369b8da8860e373094629a48
#
_cell.length_a   1.000
_cell.length_b   1.000
_cell.length_c   1.000
_cell.angle_alpha   90.00
_cell.angle_beta   90.00
_cell.angle_gamma   90.00
#
_symmetry.space_group_name_H-M   'P 1'
#
loop_
_entity.id
_entity.type
_entity.pdbx_description
1 polymer ?
#
loop_
_entity_poly.entity_id
_entity_poly.type
_entity_poly.pdbx_seq_one_letter_code
_entity_poly.pdbx_strand_id
1 'polypeptide(L)'
;MRDELVNGLSQDYGVHPYGKWRGAFWRLVALVELGVGAGHQGALAAAEQSLAWLASPRRLNRIHKRTIEGRVRRCATQDGLGLYACCRLGLVDERLDTLAESLVETQWPDGGWNCDVRPEASHSSFNETWGPVLGLSAYGASEAVARGTDFLLRHRVVFSERTGEPAHPIFLSLRYPPYWHYDVLVGLTTLARSVGLRDRRVGDALDLVESKRLPDGTWHCEGKWWKRPGSKGSNVEAIDWGDAADELLTERAYAALQAAGRL
;
A
#
# COMPACT_ATOMS: atom_id res chain seq x y z
N MET A 1 -7.10 10.39 20.93
CA MET A 1 -6.58 10.57 19.54
C MET A 1 -6.91 9.37 18.64
N ARG A 2 -6.38 8.13 18.87
CA ARG A 2 -6.66 6.98 17.96
C ARG A 2 -8.16 6.69 17.79
N ASP A 3 -8.95 6.73 18.85
CA ASP A 3 -10.41 6.54 18.81
C ASP A 3 -11.13 7.62 17.98
N GLU A 4 -10.68 8.87 18.02
CA GLU A 4 -11.25 9.94 17.20
C GLU A 4 -10.97 9.72 15.70
N LEU A 5 -9.75 9.27 15.37
CA LEU A 5 -9.40 8.91 13.99
C LEU A 5 -10.27 7.75 13.51
N VAL A 6 -10.41 6.70 14.31
CA VAL A 6 -11.27 5.54 13.99
C VAL A 6 -12.72 5.97 13.81
N ASN A 7 -13.26 6.80 14.69
CA ASN A 7 -14.63 7.31 14.61
C ASN A 7 -14.85 8.13 13.33
N GLY A 8 -13.93 9.02 12.97
CA GLY A 8 -14.01 9.81 11.74
C GLY A 8 -13.93 8.94 10.48
N LEU A 9 -12.99 7.99 10.44
CA LEU A 9 -12.83 7.05 9.32
C LEU A 9 -14.00 6.06 9.17
N SER A 10 -14.76 5.82 10.23
CA SER A 10 -15.92 4.92 10.21
C SER A 10 -17.17 5.53 9.58
N GLN A 11 -17.18 6.85 9.38
CA GLN A 11 -18.33 7.56 8.79
C GLN A 11 -18.39 7.35 7.27
N ASP A 12 -19.63 7.31 6.72
CA ASP A 12 -19.81 7.35 5.27
C ASP A 12 -19.92 8.82 4.80
N TYR A 13 -19.07 9.17 3.84
CA TYR A 13 -19.00 10.52 3.27
C TYR A 13 -19.78 10.65 1.95
N GLY A 14 -20.53 9.61 1.52
CA GLY A 14 -21.36 9.64 0.33
C GLY A 14 -20.60 9.88 -0.98
N VAL A 15 -19.31 9.54 -1.04
CA VAL A 15 -18.47 9.72 -2.23
C VAL A 15 -18.13 8.36 -2.86
N HIS A 16 -17.69 8.39 -4.13
CA HIS A 16 -17.23 7.17 -4.80
C HIS A 16 -16.19 6.43 -3.93
N PRO A 17 -16.21 5.08 -3.85
CA PRO A 17 -15.29 4.31 -2.99
C PRO A 17 -13.81 4.70 -3.12
N TYR A 18 -13.36 5.06 -4.33
CA TYR A 18 -12.00 5.58 -4.58
C TYR A 18 -11.85 7.08 -4.30
N GLY A 19 -12.88 7.82 -3.97
CA GLY A 19 -12.80 9.27 -3.76
C GLY A 19 -11.69 9.66 -2.79
N LYS A 20 -10.66 10.34 -3.26
CA LYS A 20 -9.47 10.71 -2.48
C LYS A 20 -9.78 11.81 -1.46
N TRP A 21 -9.63 11.64 -0.14
CA TRP A 21 -9.22 10.38 0.52
C TRP A 21 -10.38 9.86 1.37
N ARG A 22 -11.58 10.41 1.17
CA ARG A 22 -12.82 10.14 1.93
C ARG A 22 -13.57 8.88 1.50
N GLY A 23 -13.20 8.31 0.37
CA GLY A 23 -13.87 7.11 -0.14
C GLY A 23 -13.71 5.90 0.77
N ALA A 24 -14.69 5.00 0.73
CA ALA A 24 -14.73 3.80 1.56
C ALA A 24 -13.44 2.98 1.48
N PHE A 25 -12.85 2.86 0.30
CA PHE A 25 -11.60 2.14 0.08
C PHE A 25 -10.42 2.69 0.93
N TRP A 26 -10.22 4.00 0.93
CA TRP A 26 -9.13 4.62 1.68
C TRP A 26 -9.36 4.57 3.19
N ARG A 27 -10.62 4.74 3.60
CA ARG A 27 -11.03 4.62 5.00
C ARG A 27 -10.85 3.19 5.51
N LEU A 28 -11.22 2.18 4.71
CA LEU A 28 -11.00 0.77 5.02
C LEU A 28 -9.52 0.48 5.28
N VAL A 29 -8.63 0.88 4.35
CA VAL A 29 -7.19 0.67 4.50
C VAL A 29 -6.67 1.36 5.76
N ALA A 30 -7.08 2.62 6.01
CA ALA A 30 -6.66 3.38 7.18
C ALA A 30 -7.15 2.74 8.50
N LEU A 31 -8.41 2.29 8.57
CA LEU A 31 -8.97 1.61 9.74
C LEU A 31 -8.18 0.33 10.07
N VAL A 32 -7.87 -0.49 9.06
CA VAL A 32 -7.06 -1.71 9.25
C VAL A 32 -5.65 -1.37 9.71
N GLU A 33 -5.03 -0.34 9.17
CA GLU A 33 -3.70 0.11 9.60
C GLU A 33 -3.70 0.71 11.03
N LEU A 34 -4.82 1.26 11.47
CA LEU A 34 -5.04 1.65 12.87
C LEU A 34 -5.33 0.46 13.79
N GLY A 35 -5.39 -0.75 13.26
CA GLY A 35 -5.52 -1.98 14.05
C GLY A 35 -6.95 -2.30 14.50
N VAL A 36 -7.98 -1.81 13.80
CA VAL A 36 -9.35 -2.25 14.11
C VAL A 36 -9.50 -3.75 13.85
N GLY A 37 -10.18 -4.45 14.75
CA GLY A 37 -10.36 -5.90 14.69
C GLY A 37 -11.51 -6.34 13.77
N ALA A 38 -11.60 -7.66 13.57
CA ALA A 38 -12.73 -8.30 12.94
C ALA A 38 -14.04 -7.91 13.66
N GLY A 39 -15.10 -7.64 12.91
CA GLY A 39 -16.39 -7.23 13.48
C GLY A 39 -16.55 -5.72 13.70
N HIS A 40 -15.54 -4.89 13.45
CA HIS A 40 -15.67 -3.43 13.53
C HIS A 40 -16.63 -2.91 12.43
N GLN A 41 -17.81 -2.42 12.84
CA GLN A 41 -18.91 -2.12 11.92
C GLN A 41 -18.55 -1.09 10.83
N GLY A 42 -17.84 -0.03 11.17
CA GLY A 42 -17.38 0.98 10.20
C GLY A 42 -16.42 0.41 9.15
N ALA A 43 -15.53 -0.52 9.56
CA ALA A 43 -14.61 -1.18 8.63
C ALA A 43 -15.34 -2.20 7.74
N LEU A 44 -16.31 -2.96 8.28
CA LEU A 44 -17.14 -3.88 7.50
C LEU A 44 -17.99 -3.15 6.45
N ALA A 45 -18.61 -2.03 6.83
CA ALA A 45 -19.37 -1.19 5.89
C ALA A 45 -18.48 -0.63 4.77
N ALA A 46 -17.27 -0.17 5.11
CA ALA A 46 -16.29 0.31 4.14
C ALA A 46 -15.74 -0.82 3.26
N ALA A 47 -15.58 -2.03 3.80
CA ALA A 47 -15.17 -3.23 3.05
C ALA A 47 -16.22 -3.62 2.01
N GLU A 48 -17.51 -3.64 2.37
CA GLU A 48 -18.57 -3.97 1.43
C GLU A 48 -18.61 -2.98 0.25
N GLN A 49 -18.60 -1.68 0.52
CA GLN A 49 -18.56 -0.66 -0.54
C GLN A 49 -17.31 -0.79 -1.43
N SER A 50 -16.16 -1.12 -0.83
CA SER A 50 -14.90 -1.29 -1.54
C SER A 50 -14.92 -2.53 -2.43
N LEU A 51 -15.40 -3.67 -1.94
CA LEU A 51 -15.50 -4.92 -2.69
C LEU A 51 -16.53 -4.82 -3.82
N ALA A 52 -17.69 -4.21 -3.56
CA ALA A 52 -18.69 -3.94 -4.60
C ALA A 52 -18.13 -3.12 -5.77
N TRP A 53 -17.18 -2.21 -5.51
CA TRP A 53 -16.48 -1.45 -6.55
C TRP A 53 -15.33 -2.24 -7.18
N LEU A 54 -14.42 -2.81 -6.37
CA LEU A 54 -13.20 -3.47 -6.85
C LEU A 54 -13.52 -4.70 -7.69
N ALA A 55 -14.45 -5.54 -7.26
CA ALA A 55 -14.86 -6.76 -7.94
C ALA A 55 -16.01 -6.55 -8.95
N SER A 56 -16.40 -5.30 -9.24
CA SER A 56 -17.46 -5.06 -10.20
C SER A 56 -17.10 -5.58 -11.60
N PRO A 57 -18.02 -6.28 -12.32
CA PRO A 57 -17.75 -6.81 -13.66
C PRO A 57 -17.29 -5.73 -14.65
N ARG A 58 -17.82 -4.52 -14.53
CA ARG A 58 -17.42 -3.36 -15.36
C ARG A 58 -15.95 -3.01 -15.17
N ARG A 59 -15.46 -3.05 -13.93
CA ARG A 59 -14.07 -2.73 -13.60
C ARG A 59 -13.12 -3.85 -14.03
N LEU A 60 -13.44 -5.10 -13.72
CA LEU A 60 -12.64 -6.26 -14.08
C LEU A 60 -12.49 -6.39 -15.60
N ASN A 61 -13.59 -6.28 -16.36
CA ASN A 61 -13.54 -6.30 -17.83
C ASN A 61 -12.69 -5.17 -18.42
N ARG A 62 -12.62 -4.02 -17.76
CA ARG A 62 -11.77 -2.89 -18.21
C ARG A 62 -10.27 -3.18 -17.99
N ILE A 63 -9.90 -3.90 -16.95
CA ILE A 63 -8.51 -4.28 -16.67
C ILE A 63 -7.96 -5.08 -17.85
N HIS A 64 -8.62 -6.16 -18.25
CA HIS A 64 -8.16 -7.02 -19.34
C HIS A 64 -8.10 -6.32 -20.71
N LYS A 65 -8.93 -5.29 -20.94
CA LYS A 65 -8.89 -4.48 -22.16
C LYS A 65 -7.66 -3.55 -22.28
N ARG A 66 -6.87 -3.41 -21.23
CA ARG A 66 -5.68 -2.56 -21.20
C ARG A 66 -4.39 -3.35 -21.36
N THR A 67 -4.36 -4.28 -22.29
CA THR A 67 -3.13 -5.02 -22.62
C THR A 67 -2.36 -4.29 -23.70
N ILE A 68 -1.11 -3.91 -23.41
CA ILE A 68 -0.19 -3.21 -24.31
C ILE A 68 1.13 -3.98 -24.27
N GLU A 69 1.66 -4.36 -25.45
CA GLU A 69 2.89 -5.14 -25.58
C GLU A 69 2.87 -6.41 -24.68
N GLY A 70 1.73 -7.12 -24.69
CA GLY A 70 1.55 -8.35 -23.91
C GLY A 70 1.45 -8.17 -22.39
N ARG A 71 1.41 -6.93 -21.89
CA ARG A 71 1.33 -6.61 -20.45
C ARG A 71 0.04 -5.87 -20.11
N VAL A 72 -0.67 -6.35 -19.10
CA VAL A 72 -1.88 -5.69 -18.61
C VAL A 72 -1.50 -4.44 -17.82
N ARG A 73 -2.07 -3.30 -18.18
CA ARG A 73 -1.86 -1.99 -17.51
C ARG A 73 -2.96 -1.76 -16.48
N ARG A 74 -2.63 -1.84 -15.21
CA ARG A 74 -3.63 -1.70 -14.14
C ARG A 74 -3.08 -0.99 -12.91
N CYS A 75 -3.96 -0.30 -12.18
CA CYS A 75 -3.67 0.22 -10.85
C CYS A 75 -3.81 -0.92 -9.82
N ALA A 76 -2.82 -1.82 -9.80
CA ALA A 76 -2.86 -3.07 -9.05
C ALA A 76 -2.84 -2.85 -7.53
N THR A 77 -2.23 -1.76 -7.07
CA THR A 77 -2.19 -1.41 -5.63
C THR A 77 -3.58 -1.20 -5.03
N GLN A 78 -4.56 -0.75 -5.82
CA GLN A 78 -5.95 -0.67 -5.35
C GLN A 78 -6.50 -2.05 -5.00
N ASP A 79 -6.34 -3.03 -5.90
CA ASP A 79 -6.83 -4.39 -5.68
C ASP A 79 -6.07 -5.07 -4.54
N GLY A 80 -4.74 -4.90 -4.52
CA GLY A 80 -3.89 -5.45 -3.47
C GLY A 80 -4.20 -4.92 -2.08
N LEU A 81 -4.37 -3.62 -1.92
CA LEU A 81 -4.72 -3.02 -0.62
C LEU A 81 -6.14 -3.37 -0.18
N GLY A 82 -7.10 -3.46 -1.11
CA GLY A 82 -8.45 -3.93 -0.80
C GLY A 82 -8.44 -5.39 -0.31
N LEU A 83 -7.72 -6.26 -1.03
CA LEU A 83 -7.53 -7.66 -0.64
C LEU A 83 -6.85 -7.76 0.74
N TYR A 84 -5.76 -7.03 0.96
CA TYR A 84 -5.06 -6.98 2.23
C TYR A 84 -5.99 -6.60 3.39
N ALA A 85 -6.72 -5.50 3.23
CA ALA A 85 -7.56 -4.97 4.29
C ALA A 85 -8.71 -5.94 4.63
N CYS A 86 -9.35 -6.55 3.63
CA CYS A 86 -10.40 -7.54 3.85
C CYS A 86 -9.88 -8.82 4.52
N CYS A 87 -8.72 -9.34 4.08
CA CYS A 87 -8.08 -10.48 4.75
C CYS A 87 -7.71 -10.17 6.21
N ARG A 88 -7.21 -8.96 6.49
CA ARG A 88 -6.89 -8.53 7.87
C ARG A 88 -8.12 -8.42 8.78
N LEU A 89 -9.29 -8.14 8.22
CA LEU A 89 -10.57 -8.19 8.94
C LEU A 89 -11.13 -9.61 9.07
N GLY A 90 -10.48 -10.63 8.51
CA GLY A 90 -10.92 -12.01 8.52
C GLY A 90 -12.15 -12.27 7.65
N LEU A 91 -12.38 -11.47 6.60
CA LEU A 91 -13.50 -11.68 5.70
C LEU A 91 -13.28 -12.93 4.85
N VAL A 92 -14.36 -13.70 4.69
CA VAL A 92 -14.45 -14.83 3.75
C VAL A 92 -15.50 -14.46 2.71
N ASP A 93 -15.07 -14.23 1.47
CA ASP A 93 -15.92 -13.68 0.39
C ASP A 93 -15.30 -14.04 -0.97
N GLU A 94 -16.09 -14.62 -1.89
CA GLU A 94 -15.64 -15.03 -3.23
C GLU A 94 -15.05 -13.90 -4.07
N ARG A 95 -15.41 -12.65 -3.77
CA ARG A 95 -14.81 -11.47 -4.42
C ARG A 95 -13.31 -11.35 -4.12
N LEU A 96 -12.84 -11.88 -2.98
CA LEU A 96 -11.40 -11.91 -2.65
C LEU A 96 -10.66 -12.87 -3.55
N ASP A 97 -11.25 -14.03 -3.86
CA ASP A 97 -10.69 -15.01 -4.80
C ASP A 97 -10.56 -14.38 -6.18
N THR A 98 -11.62 -13.70 -6.65
CA THR A 98 -11.61 -12.96 -7.92
C THR A 98 -10.51 -11.90 -7.99
N LEU A 99 -10.29 -11.13 -6.91
CA LEU A 99 -9.24 -10.12 -6.87
C LEU A 99 -7.84 -10.75 -6.87
N ALA A 100 -7.64 -11.81 -6.07
CA ALA A 100 -6.37 -12.52 -5.99
C ALA A 100 -5.99 -13.17 -7.32
N GLU A 101 -6.90 -13.93 -7.93
CA GLU A 101 -6.71 -14.54 -9.25
C GLU A 101 -6.36 -13.50 -10.31
N SER A 102 -7.13 -12.40 -10.39
CA SER A 102 -6.87 -11.32 -11.34
C SER A 102 -5.51 -10.64 -11.12
N LEU A 103 -5.03 -10.53 -9.87
CA LEU A 103 -3.68 -10.02 -9.59
C LEU A 103 -2.61 -11.01 -10.08
N VAL A 104 -2.76 -12.31 -9.78
CA VAL A 104 -1.81 -13.35 -10.20
C VAL A 104 -1.70 -13.42 -11.72
N GLU A 105 -2.84 -13.45 -12.43
CA GLU A 105 -2.89 -13.51 -13.90
C GLU A 105 -2.24 -12.30 -14.59
N THR A 106 -2.28 -11.14 -13.96
CA THR A 106 -1.79 -9.89 -14.55
C THR A 106 -0.42 -9.46 -14.06
N GLN A 107 0.26 -10.31 -13.28
CA GLN A 107 1.62 -10.05 -12.82
C GLN A 107 2.61 -10.05 -14.00
N TRP A 108 3.46 -9.04 -14.07
CA TRP A 108 4.44 -8.91 -15.14
C TRP A 108 5.61 -9.89 -14.99
N PRO A 109 6.35 -10.17 -16.07
CA PRO A 109 7.47 -11.13 -16.04
C PRO A 109 8.57 -10.79 -15.03
N ASP A 110 8.79 -9.49 -14.75
CA ASP A 110 9.77 -9.00 -13.76
C ASP A 110 9.29 -9.08 -12.32
N GLY A 111 8.07 -9.57 -12.07
CA GLY A 111 7.54 -9.89 -10.76
C GLY A 111 6.59 -8.86 -10.17
N GLY A 112 6.40 -7.70 -10.79
CA GLY A 112 5.47 -6.68 -10.27
C GLY A 112 4.31 -6.35 -11.20
N TRP A 113 3.79 -5.13 -11.10
CA TRP A 113 2.69 -4.59 -11.91
C TRP A 113 2.97 -3.15 -12.30
N ASN A 114 2.26 -2.65 -13.33
CA ASN A 114 2.34 -1.24 -13.72
C ASN A 114 1.02 -0.77 -14.36
N CYS A 115 0.68 0.50 -14.17
CA CYS A 115 -0.49 1.14 -14.77
C CYS A 115 -0.12 2.11 -15.91
N ASP A 116 1.17 2.29 -16.19
CA ASP A 116 1.65 3.19 -17.26
C ASP A 116 1.22 2.67 -18.64
N VAL A 117 0.42 3.47 -19.34
CA VAL A 117 -0.15 3.10 -20.65
C VAL A 117 0.78 3.39 -21.83
N ARG A 118 1.96 3.93 -21.59
CA ARG A 118 2.96 4.14 -22.64
C ARG A 118 3.48 2.78 -23.14
N PRO A 119 3.57 2.55 -24.46
CA PRO A 119 4.08 1.28 -25.00
C PRO A 119 5.49 0.95 -24.52
N GLU A 120 6.34 1.95 -24.33
CA GLU A 120 7.74 1.81 -23.89
C GLU A 120 7.87 1.36 -22.44
N ALA A 121 6.80 1.47 -21.62
CA ALA A 121 6.83 1.03 -20.24
C ALA A 121 6.97 -0.49 -20.17
N SER A 122 8.18 -0.97 -19.91
CA SER A 122 8.58 -2.39 -19.93
C SER A 122 8.92 -2.97 -18.56
N HIS A 123 8.93 -2.13 -17.50
CA HIS A 123 9.28 -2.51 -16.14
C HIS A 123 8.11 -2.26 -15.19
N SER A 124 8.02 -3.08 -14.14
CA SER A 124 7.04 -2.90 -13.07
C SER A 124 7.28 -1.61 -12.29
N SER A 125 6.23 -1.09 -11.68
CA SER A 125 6.23 0.11 -10.85
C SER A 125 6.24 -0.27 -9.37
N PHE A 126 7.07 0.37 -8.56
CA PHE A 126 7.04 0.23 -7.11
C PHE A 126 5.65 0.59 -6.55
N ASN A 127 5.06 1.70 -7.04
CA ASN A 127 3.72 2.14 -6.62
C ASN A 127 2.62 1.09 -6.89
N GLU A 128 2.77 0.25 -7.92
CA GLU A 128 1.77 -0.75 -8.29
C GLU A 128 2.14 -2.17 -7.81
N THR A 129 3.30 -2.35 -7.18
CA THR A 129 3.79 -3.67 -6.76
C THR A 129 3.58 -3.93 -5.25
N TRP A 130 3.79 -2.95 -4.38
CA TRP A 130 3.74 -3.16 -2.94
C TRP A 130 2.35 -3.57 -2.42
N GLY A 131 1.29 -2.95 -2.92
CA GLY A 131 -0.08 -3.30 -2.52
C GLY A 131 -0.45 -4.74 -2.86
N PRO A 132 -0.23 -5.22 -4.12
CA PRO A 132 -0.41 -6.61 -4.48
C PRO A 132 0.41 -7.58 -3.62
N VAL A 133 1.67 -7.26 -3.34
CA VAL A 133 2.51 -8.12 -2.47
C VAL A 133 1.88 -8.28 -1.08
N LEU A 134 1.41 -7.19 -0.47
CA LEU A 134 0.69 -7.25 0.82
C LEU A 134 -0.61 -8.05 0.73
N GLY A 135 -1.44 -7.75 -0.27
CA GLY A 135 -2.73 -8.40 -0.44
C GLY A 135 -2.61 -9.89 -0.70
N LEU A 136 -1.77 -10.27 -1.65
CA LEU A 136 -1.53 -11.68 -1.99
C LEU A 136 -0.85 -12.45 -0.85
N SER A 137 0.01 -11.79 -0.06
CA SER A 137 0.60 -12.40 1.13
C SER A 137 -0.46 -12.69 2.21
N ALA A 138 -1.35 -11.75 2.46
CA ALA A 138 -2.44 -11.95 3.42
C ALA A 138 -3.46 -13.01 2.94
N TYR A 139 -3.63 -13.15 1.63
CA TYR A 139 -4.50 -14.15 1.00
C TYR A 139 -3.86 -15.55 0.92
N GLY A 140 -2.51 -15.65 0.85
CA GLY A 140 -1.78 -16.92 0.79
C GLY A 140 -1.25 -17.34 -0.60
N ALA A 141 -1.18 -16.43 -1.58
CA ALA A 141 -0.69 -16.69 -2.93
C ALA A 141 0.85 -16.65 -3.01
N SER A 142 1.53 -17.64 -2.44
CA SER A 142 2.97 -17.66 -2.14
C SER A 142 3.87 -17.43 -3.36
N GLU A 143 3.56 -18.00 -4.53
CA GLU A 143 4.41 -17.88 -5.73
C GLU A 143 4.43 -16.45 -6.28
N ALA A 144 3.26 -15.80 -6.39
CA ALA A 144 3.17 -14.43 -6.86
C ALA A 144 3.83 -13.45 -5.86
N VAL A 145 3.68 -13.72 -4.57
CA VAL A 145 4.38 -12.97 -3.50
C VAL A 145 5.89 -13.11 -3.65
N ALA A 146 6.41 -14.32 -3.85
CA ALA A 146 7.85 -14.54 -4.01
C ALA A 146 8.43 -13.73 -5.19
N ARG A 147 7.73 -13.69 -6.33
CA ARG A 147 8.14 -12.88 -7.48
C ARG A 147 8.08 -11.38 -7.20
N GLY A 148 7.00 -10.90 -6.55
CA GLY A 148 6.83 -9.48 -6.21
C GLY A 148 7.82 -9.00 -5.16
N THR A 149 8.13 -9.81 -4.16
CA THR A 149 9.16 -9.51 -3.17
C THR A 149 10.57 -9.53 -3.76
N ASP A 150 10.87 -10.47 -4.68
CA ASP A 150 12.15 -10.48 -5.38
C ASP A 150 12.34 -9.22 -6.25
N PHE A 151 11.28 -8.72 -6.91
CA PHE A 151 11.33 -7.41 -7.57
C PHE A 151 11.77 -6.30 -6.60
N LEU A 152 11.16 -6.18 -5.42
CA LEU A 152 11.53 -5.16 -4.42
C LEU A 152 12.96 -5.35 -3.91
N LEU A 153 13.38 -6.59 -3.67
CA LEU A 153 14.70 -6.93 -3.17
C LEU A 153 15.82 -6.69 -4.20
N ARG A 154 15.61 -7.01 -5.48
CA ARG A 154 16.59 -6.68 -6.54
C ARG A 154 16.83 -5.18 -6.65
N HIS A 155 15.81 -4.41 -6.37
CA HIS A 155 15.87 -2.95 -6.31
C HIS A 155 16.33 -2.42 -4.94
N ARG A 156 16.86 -3.26 -4.05
CA ARG A 156 17.27 -2.88 -2.69
C ARG A 156 16.26 -1.93 -2.03
N VAL A 157 14.97 -2.28 -2.19
CA VAL A 157 13.77 -1.55 -1.75
C VAL A 157 13.48 -0.27 -2.55
N VAL A 158 14.44 0.62 -2.78
CA VAL A 158 14.20 1.95 -3.42
C VAL A 158 15.23 2.32 -4.47
N PHE A 159 16.20 1.45 -4.77
CA PHE A 159 17.27 1.75 -5.71
C PHE A 159 17.01 1.11 -7.08
N SER A 160 17.54 1.70 -8.13
CA SER A 160 17.51 1.13 -9.46
C SER A 160 18.49 -0.05 -9.56
N GLU A 161 18.00 -1.24 -9.93
CA GLU A 161 18.85 -2.41 -10.19
C GLU A 161 19.93 -2.11 -11.25
N ARG A 162 19.60 -1.27 -12.23
CA ARG A 162 20.49 -0.93 -13.35
C ARG A 162 21.58 0.07 -12.99
N THR A 163 21.26 1.11 -12.21
CA THR A 163 22.19 2.22 -11.94
C THR A 163 22.75 2.22 -10.52
N GLY A 164 22.11 1.53 -9.60
CA GLY A 164 22.43 1.60 -8.19
C GLY A 164 21.95 2.87 -7.47
N GLU A 165 21.49 3.87 -8.22
CA GLU A 165 20.97 5.13 -7.71
C GLU A 165 19.53 4.98 -7.23
N PRO A 166 19.00 5.91 -6.40
CA PRO A 166 17.59 5.93 -6.05
C PRO A 166 16.69 5.91 -7.29
N ALA A 167 15.75 4.99 -7.36
CA ALA A 167 14.85 4.85 -8.50
C ALA A 167 13.99 6.11 -8.71
N HIS A 168 13.65 6.80 -7.63
CA HIS A 168 13.05 8.12 -7.64
C HIS A 168 13.35 8.86 -6.33
N PRO A 169 13.71 10.18 -6.35
CA PRO A 169 14.04 10.91 -5.13
C PRO A 169 12.93 10.90 -4.07
N ILE A 170 11.66 10.91 -4.48
CA ILE A 170 10.52 10.88 -3.56
C ILE A 170 10.46 9.62 -2.71
N PHE A 171 11.04 8.49 -3.18
CA PHE A 171 11.05 7.22 -2.45
C PHE A 171 11.96 7.24 -1.22
N LEU A 172 12.84 8.22 -1.13
CA LEU A 172 13.71 8.43 0.03
C LEU A 172 13.01 9.22 1.15
N SER A 173 11.86 9.83 0.88
CA SER A 173 11.11 10.64 1.84
C SER A 173 10.09 9.80 2.59
N LEU A 174 10.02 10.01 3.92
CA LEU A 174 9.02 9.35 4.78
C LEU A 174 7.71 10.15 4.80
N ARG A 175 6.57 9.47 4.55
CA ARG A 175 5.26 10.12 4.48
C ARG A 175 4.17 9.23 5.07
N TYR A 176 3.17 9.85 5.71
CA TYR A 176 2.02 9.13 6.27
C TYR A 176 0.71 9.92 6.10
N PRO A 177 -0.42 9.28 5.76
CA PRO A 177 -0.53 7.94 5.16
C PRO A 177 0.11 7.88 3.76
N PRO A 178 0.60 6.70 3.34
CA PRO A 178 1.18 6.55 2.00
C PRO A 178 0.12 6.50 0.91
N TYR A 179 -1.11 6.09 1.22
CA TYR A 179 -2.19 5.78 0.27
C TYR A 179 -1.73 4.76 -0.78
N TRP A 180 -1.58 5.15 -2.05
CA TRP A 180 -1.02 4.31 -3.12
C TRP A 180 0.45 4.60 -3.41
N HIS A 181 1.02 5.64 -2.79
CA HIS A 181 2.41 6.03 -3.04
C HIS A 181 3.38 5.06 -2.36
N TYR A 182 4.57 5.00 -2.91
CA TYR A 182 5.66 4.19 -2.42
C TYR A 182 6.77 5.07 -1.83
N ASP A 183 7.38 4.59 -0.76
CA ASP A 183 8.62 5.09 -0.19
C ASP A 183 9.40 3.95 0.49
N VAL A 184 10.56 4.25 1.03
CA VAL A 184 11.45 3.26 1.67
C VAL A 184 10.75 2.54 2.82
N LEU A 185 9.97 3.24 3.63
CA LEU A 185 9.30 2.64 4.79
C LEU A 185 8.10 1.77 4.36
N VAL A 186 7.39 2.17 3.30
CA VAL A 186 6.35 1.34 2.67
C VAL A 186 6.96 0.05 2.15
N GLY A 187 8.09 0.11 1.46
CA GLY A 187 8.78 -1.08 0.97
C GLY A 187 9.26 -2.02 2.07
N LEU A 188 9.91 -1.49 3.11
CA LEU A 188 10.34 -2.28 4.26
C LEU A 188 9.16 -2.90 5.02
N THR A 189 8.09 -2.14 5.24
CA THR A 189 6.86 -2.64 5.89
C THR A 189 6.22 -3.77 5.06
N THR A 190 6.20 -3.61 3.73
CA THR A 190 5.68 -4.64 2.82
C THR A 190 6.49 -5.94 2.93
N LEU A 191 7.82 -5.86 2.88
CA LEU A 191 8.68 -7.03 3.03
C LEU A 191 8.58 -7.64 4.43
N ALA A 192 8.55 -6.83 5.49
CA ALA A 192 8.40 -7.32 6.86
C ALA A 192 7.13 -8.15 7.05
N ARG A 193 6.02 -7.71 6.45
CA ARG A 193 4.69 -8.37 6.56
C ARG A 193 4.52 -9.56 5.61
N SER A 194 5.41 -9.75 4.63
CA SER A 194 5.29 -10.82 3.64
C SER A 194 6.36 -11.91 3.77
N VAL A 195 7.65 -11.55 3.77
CA VAL A 195 8.77 -12.52 3.78
C VAL A 195 9.79 -12.26 4.90
N GLY A 196 9.63 -11.18 5.65
CA GLY A 196 10.59 -10.74 6.67
C GLY A 196 11.73 -9.91 6.12
N LEU A 197 12.61 -9.42 7.01
CA LEU A 197 13.71 -8.49 6.69
C LEU A 197 15.12 -9.09 6.92
N ARG A 198 15.24 -10.41 6.78
CA ARG A 198 16.53 -11.09 6.95
C ARG A 198 17.44 -11.06 5.71
N ASP A 199 16.90 -10.70 4.56
CA ASP A 199 17.67 -10.61 3.31
C ASP A 199 18.61 -9.40 3.37
N ARG A 200 19.91 -9.62 3.08
CA ARG A 200 20.92 -8.56 3.11
C ARG A 200 20.64 -7.38 2.17
N ARG A 201 19.83 -7.60 1.14
CA ARG A 201 19.45 -6.58 0.15
C ARG A 201 18.59 -5.45 0.73
N VAL A 202 18.03 -5.60 1.94
CA VAL A 202 17.30 -4.53 2.64
C VAL A 202 18.22 -3.59 3.43
N GLY A 203 19.53 -3.88 3.52
CA GLY A 203 20.48 -3.15 4.37
C GLY A 203 20.47 -1.65 4.15
N ASP A 204 20.67 -1.21 2.89
CA ASP A 204 20.72 0.23 2.53
C ASP A 204 19.41 0.96 2.86
N ALA A 205 18.28 0.29 2.71
CA ALA A 205 16.97 0.85 3.05
C ALA A 205 16.78 1.00 4.56
N LEU A 206 17.26 0.04 5.35
CA LEU A 206 17.26 0.13 6.81
C LEU A 206 18.21 1.24 7.30
N ASP A 207 19.41 1.34 6.73
CA ASP A 207 20.38 2.42 7.04
C ASP A 207 19.75 3.79 6.74
N LEU A 208 19.03 3.92 5.63
CA LEU A 208 18.32 5.15 5.29
C LEU A 208 17.26 5.51 6.33
N VAL A 209 16.44 4.54 6.77
CA VAL A 209 15.41 4.80 7.81
C VAL A 209 16.07 5.15 9.14
N GLU A 210 17.13 4.44 9.56
CA GLU A 210 17.87 4.75 10.78
C GLU A 210 18.49 6.15 10.74
N SER A 211 19.06 6.57 9.60
CA SER A 211 19.68 7.90 9.44
C SER A 211 18.70 9.06 9.61
N LYS A 212 17.40 8.80 9.48
CA LYS A 212 16.32 9.79 9.66
C LYS A 212 15.76 9.83 11.09
N ARG A 213 16.28 8.97 11.97
CA ARG A 213 15.86 8.95 13.38
C ARG A 213 16.31 10.23 14.08
N LEU A 214 15.39 10.88 14.76
CA LEU A 214 15.65 12.08 15.56
C LEU A 214 16.31 11.74 16.89
N PRO A 215 16.93 12.74 17.57
CA PRO A 215 17.59 12.50 18.86
C PRO A 215 16.67 11.98 19.96
N ASP A 216 15.36 12.25 19.89
CA ASP A 216 14.35 11.74 20.82
C ASP A 216 13.87 10.32 20.48
N GLY A 217 14.39 9.73 19.38
CA GLY A 217 14.07 8.39 18.96
C GLY A 217 12.89 8.27 17.99
N THR A 218 12.26 9.38 17.60
CA THR A 218 11.10 9.44 16.70
C THR A 218 11.50 9.67 15.24
N TRP A 219 10.50 9.64 14.35
CA TRP A 219 10.60 10.03 12.94
C TRP A 219 9.47 10.99 12.59
N HIS A 220 9.73 11.93 11.69
CA HIS A 220 8.75 12.88 11.18
C HIS A 220 8.40 12.64 9.71
N CYS A 221 7.17 12.99 9.34
CA CYS A 221 6.74 13.04 7.95
C CYS A 221 7.45 14.18 7.21
N GLU A 222 8.17 13.84 6.14
CA GLU A 222 8.88 14.80 5.29
C GLU A 222 7.96 15.43 4.22
N GLY A 223 6.66 15.16 4.32
CA GLY A 223 5.62 15.74 3.48
C GLY A 223 4.29 15.01 3.59
N LYS A 224 3.28 15.52 2.91
CA LYS A 224 1.89 15.04 3.00
C LYS A 224 1.30 14.83 1.62
N TRP A 225 0.53 13.74 1.45
CA TRP A 225 -0.26 13.45 0.26
C TRP A 225 -1.70 13.93 0.37
N TRP A 226 -2.06 14.53 1.49
CA TRP A 226 -3.41 14.89 1.87
C TRP A 226 -3.52 16.36 2.30
N LYS A 227 -4.73 16.87 2.25
CA LYS A 227 -5.13 18.16 2.79
C LYS A 227 -6.11 17.96 3.94
N ARG A 228 -6.09 18.85 4.90
CA ARG A 228 -7.01 18.83 6.04
C ARG A 228 -8.47 18.84 5.60
N PRO A 229 -9.39 18.24 6.39
CA PRO A 229 -10.83 18.39 6.20
C PRO A 229 -11.21 19.85 6.04
N GLY A 230 -12.19 20.13 5.15
CA GLY A 230 -12.62 21.50 4.85
C GLY A 230 -11.74 22.25 3.83
N SER A 231 -10.58 21.71 3.44
CA SER A 231 -9.75 22.32 2.39
C SER A 231 -10.44 22.26 1.02
N LYS A 232 -10.07 23.19 0.11
CA LYS A 232 -10.58 23.20 -1.26
C LYS A 232 -9.74 22.28 -2.18
N GLY A 233 -10.40 21.70 -3.20
CA GLY A 233 -9.79 20.91 -4.27
C GLY A 233 -9.70 19.43 -3.97
N SER A 234 -8.79 18.73 -4.67
CA SER A 234 -8.57 17.29 -4.55
C SER A 234 -7.71 16.93 -3.33
N ASN A 235 -7.66 15.64 -3.01
CA ASN A 235 -6.85 15.06 -1.93
C ASN A 235 -7.23 15.55 -0.52
N VAL A 236 -8.49 15.94 -0.32
CA VAL A 236 -9.03 16.31 0.99
C VAL A 236 -9.34 15.04 1.78
N GLU A 237 -8.80 14.95 2.98
CA GLU A 237 -8.95 13.79 3.87
C GLU A 237 -10.29 13.80 4.61
N ALA A 238 -10.69 12.63 5.10
CA ALA A 238 -11.85 12.45 5.96
C ALA A 238 -11.60 13.02 7.37
N ILE A 239 -10.36 12.89 7.83
CA ILE A 239 -9.89 13.28 9.16
C ILE A 239 -8.64 14.17 9.06
N ASP A 240 -8.32 14.90 10.13
CA ASP A 240 -7.00 15.53 10.26
C ASP A 240 -6.03 14.55 10.95
N TRP A 241 -5.05 14.07 10.22
CA TRP A 241 -4.03 13.21 10.81
C TRP A 241 -3.15 13.96 11.81
N GLY A 242 -2.94 15.26 11.63
CA GLY A 242 -2.16 16.10 12.56
C GLY A 242 -0.86 15.45 13.00
N ASP A 243 -0.60 15.44 14.29
CA ASP A 243 0.59 14.85 14.92
C ASP A 243 0.53 13.31 14.91
N ALA A 244 -0.66 12.72 14.79
CA ALA A 244 -0.83 11.27 14.66
C ALA A 244 -0.11 10.69 13.43
N ALA A 245 0.10 11.49 12.40
CA ALA A 245 0.86 11.04 11.22
C ALA A 245 2.32 10.70 11.60
N ASP A 246 2.97 11.52 12.41
CA ASP A 246 4.34 11.30 12.86
C ASP A 246 4.43 10.16 13.88
N GLU A 247 3.45 10.03 14.77
CA GLU A 247 3.37 8.92 15.72
C GLU A 247 3.25 7.57 14.98
N LEU A 248 2.32 7.46 14.02
CA LEU A 248 2.11 6.24 13.24
C LEU A 248 3.27 5.94 12.29
N LEU A 249 3.92 6.96 11.77
CA LEU A 249 5.17 6.81 11.01
C LEU A 249 6.27 6.23 11.91
N THR A 250 6.42 6.77 13.11
CA THR A 250 7.40 6.32 14.12
C THR A 250 7.13 4.86 14.52
N GLU A 251 5.88 4.48 14.79
CA GLU A 251 5.51 3.08 15.08
C GLU A 251 5.94 2.15 13.94
N ARG A 252 5.73 2.55 12.69
CA ARG A 252 6.11 1.75 11.52
C ARG A 252 7.61 1.61 11.33
N ALA A 253 8.35 2.72 11.50
CA ALA A 253 9.81 2.72 11.41
C ALA A 253 10.40 1.82 12.50
N TYR A 254 9.90 1.94 13.73
CA TYR A 254 10.30 1.11 14.85
C TYR A 254 10.05 -0.38 14.59
N ALA A 255 8.84 -0.72 14.14
CA ALA A 255 8.47 -2.11 13.81
C ALA A 255 9.34 -2.71 12.71
N ALA A 256 9.69 -1.92 11.68
CA ALA A 256 10.57 -2.38 10.61
C ALA A 256 11.99 -2.64 11.11
N LEU A 257 12.57 -1.75 11.90
CA LEU A 257 13.92 -1.91 12.48
C LEU A 257 13.95 -3.08 13.46
N GLN A 258 12.92 -3.24 14.29
CA GLN A 258 12.80 -4.38 15.21
C GLN A 258 12.71 -5.71 14.45
N ALA A 259 11.90 -5.78 13.39
CA ALA A 259 11.76 -6.98 12.55
C ALA A 259 13.08 -7.35 11.84
N ALA A 260 13.96 -6.37 11.62
CA ALA A 260 15.31 -6.55 11.07
C ALA A 260 16.38 -6.86 12.14
N GLY A 261 16.03 -6.85 13.43
CA GLY A 261 16.97 -7.06 14.54
C GLY A 261 17.96 -5.90 14.76
N ARG A 262 17.54 -4.67 14.43
CA ARG A 262 18.35 -3.45 14.60
C ARG A 262 17.97 -2.60 15.83
N LEU A 263 16.95 -3.04 16.56
CA LEU A 263 16.50 -2.46 17.83
C LEU A 263 16.29 -3.56 18.86
#